data_d5fae837f05cd905c1ff562e76358af3
#
_entry.id   d5fae837f05cd905c1ff562e76358af3
#
_cell.length_a   1.000
_cell.length_b   1.000
_cell.length_c   1.000
_cell.angle_alpha   90.00
_cell.angle_beta   90.00
_cell.angle_gamma   90.00
#
_symmetry.space_group_name_H-M   'P 1'
#
loop_
_entity.id
_entity.type
_entity.pdbx_description
1 polymer ?
#
loop_
_entity_poly.entity_id
_entity_poly.type
_entity_poly.pdbx_seq_one_letter_code
_entity_poly.pdbx_strand_id
1 'polypeptide(L)'
;ELCFPEMPEQEREAILQENLRAVGMAIIETGMAWFWSDARIKKWSKIEGLNYLKENAQDGIIFVGVHFLTLELGARIVGLHHPGVGVYRPNDNPVLDWLQIKGRLRSNKDMLNRKDLRGMLKALRKGETIWYAPDHDYGRKNAVFVPFFAVQEAATTTGSYYLLKSAPNCK
;
A
#
# COMPACT_ATOMS: atom_id res chain seq x y z
N GLU A 1 6.60 12.47 19.67
CA GLU A 1 7.59 13.50 20.10
C GLU A 1 8.51 13.89 18.95
N LEU A 2 9.24 12.94 18.31
CA LEU A 2 10.24 13.26 17.28
C LEU A 2 9.71 14.13 16.13
N CYS A 3 8.51 13.81 15.62
CA CYS A 3 7.93 14.54 14.49
C CYS A 3 7.30 15.88 14.88
N PHE A 4 6.86 16.02 16.12
CA PHE A 4 6.15 17.20 16.63
C PHE A 4 6.67 17.59 18.01
N PRO A 5 7.94 18.05 18.12
CA PRO A 5 8.55 18.36 19.42
C PRO A 5 7.87 19.51 20.15
N GLU A 6 7.32 20.49 19.41
CA GLU A 6 6.65 21.66 19.97
C GLU A 6 5.16 21.44 20.32
N MET A 7 4.61 20.24 19.99
CA MET A 7 3.21 19.94 20.25
C MET A 7 2.97 19.70 21.75
N PRO A 8 1.95 20.34 22.35
CA PRO A 8 1.60 20.09 23.75
C PRO A 8 1.33 18.61 24.03
N GLU A 9 1.71 18.13 25.21
CA GLU A 9 1.53 16.73 25.61
C GLU A 9 0.08 16.27 25.53
N GLN A 10 -0.85 17.14 25.94
CA GLN A 10 -2.29 16.82 25.89
C GLN A 10 -2.79 16.60 24.45
N GLU A 11 -2.28 17.36 23.49
CA GLU A 11 -2.62 17.19 22.07
C GLU A 11 -2.01 15.90 21.50
N ARG A 12 -0.75 15.60 21.84
CA ARG A 12 -0.11 14.32 21.47
C ARG A 12 -0.85 13.11 22.01
N GLU A 13 -1.31 13.19 23.28
CA GLU A 13 -2.09 12.12 23.90
C GLU A 13 -3.45 11.93 23.19
N ALA A 14 -4.13 13.01 22.82
CA ALA A 14 -5.36 12.94 22.04
C ALA A 14 -5.15 12.22 20.71
N ILE A 15 -4.09 12.57 19.95
CA ILE A 15 -3.73 11.90 18.71
C ILE A 15 -3.42 10.41 18.95
N LEU A 16 -2.71 10.07 20.02
CA LEU A 16 -2.43 8.68 20.38
C LEU A 16 -3.71 7.88 20.62
N GLN A 17 -4.65 8.43 21.38
CA GLN A 17 -5.94 7.78 21.67
C GLN A 17 -6.77 7.59 20.39
N GLU A 18 -6.81 8.55 19.49
CA GLU A 18 -7.48 8.42 18.21
C GLU A 18 -6.80 7.36 17.33
N ASN A 19 -5.46 7.32 17.30
CA ASN A 19 -4.71 6.29 16.57
C ASN A 19 -5.01 4.88 17.10
N LEU A 20 -5.07 4.69 18.40
CA LEU A 20 -5.43 3.40 19.01
C LEU A 20 -6.84 2.94 18.63
N ARG A 21 -7.82 3.86 18.58
CA ARG A 21 -9.17 3.55 18.07
C ARG A 21 -9.13 3.17 16.58
N ALA A 22 -8.38 3.91 15.78
CA ALA A 22 -8.23 3.63 14.36
C ALA A 22 -7.56 2.26 14.11
N VAL A 23 -6.57 1.86 14.92
CA VAL A 23 -5.98 0.50 14.88
C VAL A 23 -7.02 -0.57 15.16
N GLY A 24 -7.89 -0.38 16.14
CA GLY A 24 -9.01 -1.29 16.41
C GLY A 24 -9.96 -1.41 15.20
N MET A 25 -10.30 -0.29 14.56
CA MET A 25 -11.12 -0.27 13.34
C MET A 25 -10.43 -0.97 12.17
N ALA A 26 -9.11 -0.82 12.00
CA ALA A 26 -8.34 -1.44 10.93
C ALA A 26 -8.42 -2.97 10.95
N ILE A 27 -8.51 -3.59 12.13
CA ILE A 27 -8.69 -5.04 12.26
C ILE A 27 -10.06 -5.45 11.69
N ILE A 28 -11.12 -4.69 12.00
CA ILE A 28 -12.47 -4.93 11.47
C ILE A 28 -12.50 -4.74 9.97
N GLU A 29 -11.91 -3.65 9.46
CA GLU A 29 -11.83 -3.33 8.03
C GLU A 29 -11.02 -4.37 7.26
N THR A 30 -9.96 -4.93 7.83
CA THR A 30 -9.22 -6.06 7.27
C THR A 30 -10.13 -7.28 7.13
N GLY A 31 -10.93 -7.59 8.14
CA GLY A 31 -11.95 -8.64 8.06
C GLY A 31 -12.99 -8.37 6.96
N MET A 32 -13.45 -7.13 6.84
CA MET A 32 -14.35 -6.72 5.75
C MET A 32 -13.71 -6.93 4.38
N ALA A 33 -12.45 -6.49 4.20
CA ALA A 33 -11.72 -6.63 2.94
C ALA A 33 -11.58 -8.10 2.51
N TRP A 34 -11.31 -9.00 3.45
CA TRP A 34 -11.03 -10.40 3.13
C TRP A 34 -12.28 -11.28 3.05
N PHE A 35 -13.37 -10.94 3.77
CA PHE A 35 -14.52 -11.84 3.92
C PHE A 35 -15.82 -11.32 3.31
N TRP A 36 -16.02 -10.01 3.16
CA TRP A 36 -17.24 -9.49 2.56
C TRP A 36 -17.34 -9.82 1.06
N SER A 37 -18.57 -9.97 0.57
CA SER A 37 -18.83 -10.15 -0.86
C SER A 37 -18.50 -8.88 -1.66
N ASP A 38 -18.16 -9.03 -2.93
CA ASP A 38 -17.88 -7.93 -3.85
C ASP A 38 -19.04 -6.94 -3.94
N ALA A 39 -20.27 -7.48 -3.99
CA ALA A 39 -21.48 -6.67 -4.03
C ALA A 39 -21.63 -5.78 -2.77
N ARG A 40 -21.29 -6.35 -1.60
CA ARG A 40 -21.34 -5.60 -0.35
C ARG A 40 -20.29 -4.51 -0.27
N ILE A 41 -19.03 -4.80 -0.68
CA ILE A 41 -17.97 -3.80 -0.75
C ILE A 41 -18.38 -2.67 -1.70
N LYS A 42 -18.81 -2.99 -2.93
CA LYS A 42 -19.24 -2.00 -3.92
C LYS A 42 -20.41 -1.13 -3.44
N LYS A 43 -21.35 -1.70 -2.71
CA LYS A 43 -22.50 -0.95 -2.16
C LYS A 43 -22.06 0.10 -1.14
N TRP A 44 -21.04 -0.18 -0.33
CA TRP A 44 -20.60 0.65 0.78
C TRP A 44 -19.35 1.47 0.49
N SER A 45 -18.88 1.47 -0.75
CA SER A 45 -17.69 2.22 -1.16
C SER A 45 -17.97 3.13 -2.34
N LYS A 46 -17.26 4.24 -2.38
CA LYS A 46 -17.19 5.15 -3.52
C LYS A 46 -15.71 5.35 -3.85
N ILE A 47 -15.37 5.31 -5.13
CA ILE A 47 -14.02 5.58 -5.62
C ILE A 47 -14.07 6.70 -6.64
N GLU A 48 -13.17 7.66 -6.51
CA GLU A 48 -12.97 8.75 -7.45
C GLU A 48 -11.60 8.60 -8.13
N GLY A 49 -11.45 9.12 -9.34
CA GLY A 49 -10.18 9.07 -10.08
C GLY A 49 -9.91 7.76 -10.84
N LEU A 50 -10.86 6.83 -10.94
CA LEU A 50 -10.67 5.57 -11.71
C LEU A 50 -10.33 5.79 -13.19
N ASN A 51 -10.70 6.94 -13.77
CA ASN A 51 -10.36 7.29 -15.13
C ASN A 51 -8.84 7.34 -15.35
N TYR A 52 -8.05 7.83 -14.38
CA TYR A 52 -6.58 7.88 -14.49
C TYR A 52 -5.96 6.49 -14.65
N LEU A 53 -6.50 5.46 -14.00
CA LEU A 53 -6.04 4.09 -14.15
C LEU A 53 -6.43 3.50 -15.50
N LYS A 54 -7.63 3.81 -16.01
CA LYS A 54 -8.14 3.30 -17.30
C LYS A 54 -7.40 3.90 -18.48
N GLU A 55 -7.11 5.20 -18.44
CA GLU A 55 -6.41 5.93 -19.49
C GLU A 55 -4.99 5.43 -19.73
N ASN A 56 -4.35 4.86 -18.70
CA ASN A 56 -2.97 4.37 -18.73
C ASN A 56 -2.86 2.84 -18.64
N ALA A 57 -3.94 2.11 -18.82
CA ALA A 57 -4.00 0.66 -18.58
C ALA A 57 -3.05 -0.20 -19.43
N GLN A 58 -2.47 0.35 -20.52
CA GLN A 58 -1.56 -0.36 -21.41
C GLN A 58 -0.07 -0.14 -21.08
N ASP A 59 0.24 0.85 -20.24
CA ASP A 59 1.62 1.32 -20.04
C ASP A 59 2.35 0.66 -18.86
N GLY A 60 1.65 -0.15 -18.07
CA GLY A 60 2.11 -0.55 -16.76
C GLY A 60 2.03 0.62 -15.77
N ILE A 61 1.51 0.38 -14.58
CA ILE A 61 1.28 1.42 -13.59
C ILE A 61 1.96 1.04 -12.28
N ILE A 62 2.69 1.98 -11.68
CA ILE A 62 3.09 1.87 -10.28
C ILE A 62 2.09 2.66 -9.46
N PHE A 63 1.15 1.96 -8.83
CA PHE A 63 0.20 2.55 -7.91
C PHE A 63 0.84 2.69 -6.53
N VAL A 64 1.27 3.91 -6.22
CA VAL A 64 1.95 4.20 -4.95
C VAL A 64 0.91 4.33 -3.84
N GLY A 65 0.92 3.38 -2.93
CA GLY A 65 0.12 3.41 -1.71
C GLY A 65 0.90 3.95 -0.51
N VAL A 66 0.17 4.31 0.53
CA VAL A 66 0.71 4.66 1.85
C VAL A 66 0.08 3.73 2.87
N HIS A 67 0.84 3.31 3.90
CA HIS A 67 0.35 2.40 4.94
C HIS A 67 -0.60 3.10 5.93
N PHE A 68 -1.67 3.71 5.40
CA PHE A 68 -2.79 4.08 6.24
C PHE A 68 -3.44 2.83 6.84
N LEU A 69 -4.02 2.95 8.01
CA LEU A 69 -4.64 1.82 8.73
C LEU A 69 -5.74 1.12 7.91
N THR A 70 -6.40 1.84 7.00
CA THR A 70 -7.44 1.33 6.09
C THR A 70 -6.88 0.69 4.80
N LEU A 71 -5.57 0.47 4.68
CA LEU A 71 -4.91 0.01 3.46
C LEU A 71 -5.53 -1.26 2.87
N GLU A 72 -5.85 -2.25 3.69
CA GLU A 72 -6.43 -3.53 3.23
C GLU A 72 -7.79 -3.31 2.56
N LEU A 73 -8.66 -2.51 3.18
CA LEU A 73 -9.98 -2.21 2.63
C LEU A 73 -9.87 -1.33 1.39
N GLY A 74 -9.00 -0.33 1.39
CA GLY A 74 -8.71 0.53 0.24
C GLY A 74 -8.21 -0.28 -0.97
N ALA A 75 -7.24 -1.18 -0.75
CA ALA A 75 -6.72 -2.07 -1.78
C ALA A 75 -7.81 -2.99 -2.35
N ARG A 76 -8.69 -3.51 -1.50
CA ARG A 76 -9.84 -4.32 -1.91
C ARG A 76 -10.80 -3.53 -2.79
N ILE A 77 -11.14 -2.30 -2.41
CA ILE A 77 -12.07 -1.42 -3.16
C ILE A 77 -11.48 -1.11 -4.55
N VAL A 78 -10.23 -0.65 -4.61
CA VAL A 78 -9.58 -0.33 -5.89
C VAL A 78 -9.46 -1.58 -6.76
N GLY A 79 -9.03 -2.71 -6.20
CA GLY A 79 -8.85 -3.96 -6.94
C GLY A 79 -10.15 -4.53 -7.54
N LEU A 80 -11.31 -4.23 -6.96
CA LEU A 80 -12.62 -4.60 -7.53
C LEU A 80 -12.94 -3.85 -8.84
N HIS A 81 -12.29 -2.73 -9.10
CA HIS A 81 -12.48 -1.91 -10.29
C HIS A 81 -11.29 -1.99 -11.24
N HIS A 82 -10.09 -2.16 -10.69
CA HIS A 82 -8.84 -2.24 -11.43
C HIS A 82 -7.90 -3.26 -10.75
N PRO A 83 -8.07 -4.56 -11.05
CA PRO A 83 -7.21 -5.60 -10.47
C PRO A 83 -5.76 -5.44 -10.87
N GLY A 84 -4.87 -5.40 -9.89
CA GLY A 84 -3.43 -5.28 -10.08
C GLY A 84 -2.66 -6.41 -9.41
N VAL A 85 -1.36 -6.25 -9.33
CA VAL A 85 -0.42 -7.15 -8.65
C VAL A 85 0.02 -6.49 -7.35
N GLY A 86 -0.29 -7.10 -6.22
CA GLY A 86 0.11 -6.58 -4.91
C GLY A 86 1.56 -6.94 -4.57
N VAL A 87 2.30 -5.98 -4.01
CA VAL A 87 3.63 -6.25 -3.45
C VAL A 87 3.51 -6.35 -1.94
N TYR A 88 4.03 -7.42 -1.35
CA TYR A 88 3.86 -7.66 0.07
C TYR A 88 5.08 -8.29 0.74
N ARG A 89 5.14 -8.19 2.06
CA ARG A 89 6.03 -9.00 2.89
C ARG A 89 5.28 -10.24 3.36
N PRO A 90 5.77 -11.47 3.12
CA PRO A 90 5.22 -12.69 3.71
C PRO A 90 5.14 -12.59 5.24
N ASN A 91 4.06 -13.08 5.81
CA ASN A 91 3.90 -13.15 7.25
C ASN A 91 4.75 -14.29 7.81
N ASP A 92 5.32 -14.10 9.00
CA ASP A 92 6.14 -15.12 9.65
C ASP A 92 5.28 -16.31 10.14
N ASN A 93 3.99 -16.11 10.39
CA ASN A 93 3.04 -17.19 10.65
C ASN A 93 2.42 -17.68 9.33
N PRO A 94 2.62 -18.96 8.95
CA PRO A 94 2.17 -19.48 7.65
C PRO A 94 0.64 -19.51 7.49
N VAL A 95 -0.11 -19.64 8.58
CA VAL A 95 -1.59 -19.61 8.52
C VAL A 95 -2.09 -18.19 8.24
N LEU A 96 -1.51 -17.19 8.90
CA LEU A 96 -1.82 -15.78 8.64
C LEU A 96 -1.38 -15.36 7.25
N ASP A 97 -0.22 -15.83 6.78
CA ASP A 97 0.25 -15.57 5.42
C ASP A 97 -0.72 -16.13 4.37
N TRP A 98 -1.11 -17.36 4.52
CA TRP A 98 -2.11 -18.00 3.65
C TRP A 98 -3.43 -17.24 3.64
N LEU A 99 -3.94 -16.86 4.81
CA LEU A 99 -5.19 -16.12 4.95
C LEU A 99 -5.12 -14.74 4.28
N GLN A 100 -4.01 -14.02 4.49
CA GLN A 100 -3.74 -12.73 3.88
C GLN A 100 -3.69 -12.83 2.35
N ILE A 101 -2.94 -13.77 1.80
CA ILE A 101 -2.85 -14.00 0.36
C ILE A 101 -4.24 -14.33 -0.20
N LYS A 102 -4.95 -15.27 0.41
CA LYS A 102 -6.30 -15.65 0.00
C LYS A 102 -7.28 -14.47 0.01
N GLY A 103 -7.21 -13.63 1.04
CA GLY A 103 -8.03 -12.42 1.14
C GLY A 103 -7.72 -11.40 0.04
N ARG A 104 -6.43 -11.14 -0.20
CA ARG A 104 -5.96 -10.17 -1.19
C ARG A 104 -6.19 -10.61 -2.64
N LEU A 105 -6.03 -11.89 -2.95
CA LEU A 105 -6.29 -12.46 -4.28
C LEU A 105 -7.76 -12.38 -4.71
N ARG A 106 -8.68 -12.02 -3.81
CA ARG A 106 -10.08 -11.77 -4.18
C ARG A 106 -10.27 -10.55 -5.10
N SER A 107 -9.31 -9.64 -5.14
CA SER A 107 -9.36 -8.43 -5.97
C SER A 107 -8.05 -8.10 -6.66
N ASN A 108 -6.99 -8.83 -6.38
CA ASN A 108 -5.72 -8.71 -7.11
C ASN A 108 -5.51 -9.91 -8.03
N LYS A 109 -4.77 -9.71 -9.11
CA LYS A 109 -4.39 -10.75 -10.06
C LYS A 109 -3.33 -11.68 -9.49
N ASP A 110 -2.39 -11.12 -8.71
CA ASP A 110 -1.27 -11.84 -8.14
C ASP A 110 -0.70 -11.08 -6.92
N MET A 111 0.12 -11.79 -6.14
CA MET A 111 0.85 -11.23 -5.00
C MET A 111 2.33 -11.54 -5.12
N LEU A 112 3.17 -10.52 -5.21
CA LEU A 112 4.62 -10.63 -5.30
C LEU A 112 5.31 -10.33 -3.99
N ASN A 113 6.31 -11.15 -3.65
CA ASN A 113 7.18 -10.85 -2.51
C ASN A 113 7.91 -9.52 -2.77
N ARG A 114 8.00 -8.66 -1.77
CA ARG A 114 8.72 -7.36 -1.86
C ARG A 114 10.19 -7.48 -2.29
N LYS A 115 10.79 -8.67 -2.18
CA LYS A 115 12.17 -8.96 -2.64
C LYS A 115 12.22 -9.38 -4.11
N ASP A 116 11.10 -9.67 -4.75
CA ASP A 116 11.03 -10.11 -6.14
C ASP A 116 10.96 -8.93 -7.12
N LEU A 117 12.05 -8.19 -7.20
CA LEU A 117 12.18 -7.07 -8.14
C LEU A 117 12.01 -7.51 -9.60
N ARG A 118 12.47 -8.73 -9.94
CA ARG A 118 12.35 -9.26 -11.34
C ARG A 118 10.89 -9.51 -11.70
N GLY A 119 10.10 -10.07 -10.78
CA GLY A 119 8.66 -10.26 -10.93
C GLY A 119 7.93 -8.94 -11.12
N MET A 120 8.26 -7.93 -10.31
CA MET A 120 7.68 -6.58 -10.42
C MET A 120 7.98 -5.95 -11.79
N LEU A 121 9.24 -5.98 -12.26
CA LEU A 121 9.61 -5.45 -13.58
C LEU A 121 8.94 -6.21 -14.71
N LYS A 122 8.81 -7.54 -14.59
CA LYS A 122 8.10 -8.37 -15.58
C LYS A 122 6.63 -7.99 -15.67
N ALA A 123 5.97 -7.76 -14.53
CA ALA A 123 4.57 -7.35 -14.48
C ALA A 123 4.38 -5.96 -15.13
N LEU A 124 5.20 -4.96 -14.75
CA LEU A 124 5.16 -3.62 -15.35
C LEU A 124 5.34 -3.64 -16.88
N ARG A 125 6.31 -4.41 -17.39
CA ARG A 125 6.57 -4.56 -18.83
C ARG A 125 5.43 -5.25 -19.60
N LYS A 126 4.55 -5.97 -18.90
CA LYS A 126 3.34 -6.56 -19.46
C LYS A 126 2.12 -5.64 -19.40
N GLY A 127 2.29 -4.40 -18.96
CA GLY A 127 1.19 -3.45 -18.77
C GLY A 127 0.37 -3.68 -17.50
N GLU A 128 0.89 -4.44 -16.53
CA GLU A 128 0.18 -4.67 -15.27
C GLU A 128 0.36 -3.51 -14.31
N THR A 129 -0.65 -3.29 -13.47
CA THR A 129 -0.55 -2.35 -12.35
C THR A 129 0.07 -3.04 -11.16
N ILE A 130 1.13 -2.46 -10.59
CA ILE A 130 1.73 -2.90 -9.34
C ILE A 130 1.28 -1.98 -8.22
N TRP A 131 0.69 -2.56 -7.18
CA TRP A 131 0.44 -1.85 -5.93
C TRP A 131 1.68 -1.90 -5.05
N TYR A 132 2.31 -0.75 -4.84
CA TYR A 132 3.57 -0.61 -4.13
C TYR A 132 3.48 0.47 -3.05
N ALA A 133 3.87 0.16 -1.82
CA ALA A 133 3.83 1.09 -0.68
C ALA A 133 5.25 1.30 -0.12
N PRO A 134 5.96 2.36 -0.55
CA PRO A 134 7.36 2.62 -0.22
C PRO A 134 7.58 3.52 1.01
N ASP A 135 6.55 3.80 1.78
CA ASP A 135 6.52 4.81 2.84
C ASP A 135 7.14 4.37 4.19
N HIS A 136 7.55 3.11 4.31
CA HIS A 136 8.26 2.64 5.51
C HIS A 136 9.75 2.96 5.46
N ASP A 137 10.32 3.27 6.63
CA ASP A 137 11.76 3.32 6.83
C ASP A 137 12.35 1.89 6.84
N TYR A 138 13.18 1.59 5.85
CA TYR A 138 13.92 0.33 5.73
C TYR A 138 15.40 0.49 6.12
N GLY A 139 15.74 1.56 6.83
CA GLY A 139 17.10 1.90 7.24
C GLY A 139 17.89 2.66 6.19
N ARG A 140 19.14 2.91 6.48
CA ARG A 140 20.01 3.82 5.71
C ARG A 140 20.48 3.27 4.36
N LYS A 141 20.42 1.95 4.15
CA LYS A 141 20.88 1.31 2.90
C LYS A 141 19.83 1.47 1.77
N ASN A 142 20.24 1.95 0.62
CA ASN A 142 19.36 2.20 -0.53
C ASN A 142 18.23 3.20 -0.20
N ALA A 143 18.56 4.23 0.58
CA ALA A 143 17.65 5.30 0.95
C ALA A 143 18.20 6.66 0.52
N VAL A 144 17.32 7.60 0.31
CA VAL A 144 17.55 9.03 0.33
C VAL A 144 17.00 9.58 1.63
N PHE A 145 17.55 10.71 2.08
CA PHE A 145 17.12 11.35 3.32
C PHE A 145 16.38 12.63 2.97
N VAL A 146 15.17 12.73 3.47
CA VAL A 146 14.28 13.88 3.22
C VAL A 146 13.63 14.32 4.53
N PRO A 147 13.26 15.59 4.67
CA PRO A 147 12.51 16.04 5.84
C PRO A 147 11.14 15.34 5.94
N PHE A 148 10.80 14.90 7.15
CA PHE A 148 9.48 14.39 7.49
C PHE A 148 9.03 15.02 8.81
N PHE A 149 8.17 16.02 8.74
CA PHE A 149 7.84 16.91 9.84
C PHE A 149 9.11 17.54 10.45
N ALA A 150 9.33 17.44 11.76
CA ALA A 150 10.53 17.95 12.43
C ALA A 150 11.77 17.04 12.26
N VAL A 151 11.63 15.84 11.72
CA VAL A 151 12.76 14.94 11.45
C VAL A 151 13.39 15.32 10.12
N GLN A 152 14.59 15.92 10.16
CA GLN A 152 15.26 16.44 8.95
C GLN A 152 15.81 15.37 8.04
N GLU A 153 16.17 14.22 8.57
CA GLU A 153 16.79 13.11 7.84
C GLU A 153 15.97 11.80 7.99
N ALA A 154 14.74 11.80 7.48
CA ALA A 154 13.93 10.59 7.43
C ALA A 154 14.35 9.74 6.22
N ALA A 155 14.62 8.45 6.46
CA ALA A 155 15.06 7.53 5.41
C ALA A 155 13.87 7.16 4.50
N THR A 156 14.01 7.42 3.21
CA THR A 156 13.02 7.10 2.18
C THR A 156 13.63 6.15 1.16
N THR A 157 13.00 5.00 0.92
CA THR A 157 13.53 3.98 0.00
C THR A 157 13.63 4.47 -1.44
N THR A 158 14.70 4.11 -2.13
CA THR A 158 14.89 4.40 -3.56
C THR A 158 14.25 3.36 -4.48
N GLY A 159 13.50 2.39 -3.94
CA GLY A 159 12.91 1.29 -4.71
C GLY A 159 12.01 1.74 -5.85
N SER A 160 11.13 2.73 -5.63
CA SER A 160 10.26 3.30 -6.67
C SER A 160 11.06 3.90 -7.83
N TYR A 161 12.13 4.63 -7.53
CA TYR A 161 13.03 5.19 -8.56
C TYR A 161 13.63 4.09 -9.46
N TYR A 162 14.13 3.01 -8.85
CA TYR A 162 14.72 1.90 -9.64
C TYR A 162 13.68 1.15 -10.46
N LEU A 163 12.45 0.97 -9.95
CA LEU A 163 11.35 0.39 -10.71
C LEU A 163 11.03 1.23 -11.95
N LEU A 164 10.83 2.54 -11.78
CA LEU A 164 10.55 3.47 -12.88
C LEU A 164 11.69 3.52 -13.90
N LYS A 165 12.93 3.63 -13.44
CA LYS A 165 14.10 3.66 -14.32
C LYS A 165 14.24 2.39 -15.17
N SER A 166 13.85 1.23 -14.62
CA SER A 166 13.98 -0.08 -15.29
C SER A 166 12.74 -0.47 -16.12
N ALA A 167 11.66 0.28 -16.01
CA ALA A 167 10.45 0.13 -16.81
C ALA A 167 9.99 1.51 -17.33
N PRO A 168 10.71 2.09 -18.31
CA PRO A 168 10.56 3.49 -18.72
C PRO A 168 9.19 3.81 -19.36
N ASN A 169 8.46 2.80 -19.81
CA ASN A 169 7.12 2.97 -20.39
C ASN A 169 5.99 2.89 -19.34
N CYS A 170 6.31 2.72 -18.05
CA CYS A 170 5.29 2.72 -17.01
C CYS A 170 4.96 4.13 -16.50
N LYS A 171 3.76 4.29 -15.96
CA LYS A 171 3.22 5.54 -15.40
C LYS A 171 3.19 5.48 -13.87
#